data_8f202ba6afb69be8b062725151eaf3dc
#
_entry.id   8f202ba6afb69be8b062725151eaf3dc
#
_cell.length_a   1.000
_cell.length_b   1.000
_cell.length_c   1.000
_cell.angle_alpha   90.00
_cell.angle_beta   90.00
_cell.angle_gamma   90.00
#
_symmetry.space_group_name_H-M   'P 1'
#
loop_
_entity.id
_entity.type
_entity.pdbx_description
1 polymer ?
#
loop_
_entity_poly.entity_id
_entity_poly.type
_entity_poly.pdbx_seq_one_letter_code
_entity_poly.pdbx_strand_id
1 'polypeptide(L)'
;MVIDIKDRVKNVDLQGKIVTAYDAAQLINPNDKVGISGFTPSGYAKVVPLALAERMEKEPFKIDLWTGASVGDEADGALTRANGINRRFPYQTNKDMRKALNGGDVKYRFLRLRKR
;
A
#
# COMPACT_ATOMS: atom_id res chain seq x y z
N MET A 1 0.81 -29.56 4.65
CA MET A 1 2.27 -29.45 4.43
C MET A 1 2.65 -28.00 4.37
N VAL A 2 3.51 -27.56 5.27
CA VAL A 2 4.04 -26.19 5.25
C VAL A 2 5.26 -26.20 4.33
N ILE A 3 5.18 -25.49 3.20
CA ILE A 3 6.32 -25.32 2.30
C ILE A 3 7.10 -24.11 2.77
N ASP A 4 8.40 -24.30 3.04
CA ASP A 4 9.29 -23.17 3.36
C ASP A 4 9.34 -22.25 2.13
N ILE A 5 9.11 -20.97 2.35
CA ILE A 5 9.12 -19.98 1.27
C ILE A 5 10.47 -19.94 0.53
N LYS A 6 11.57 -20.28 1.21
CA LYS A 6 12.90 -20.39 0.61
C LYS A 6 12.96 -21.47 -0.47
N ASP A 7 12.20 -22.54 -0.31
CA ASP A 7 12.13 -23.62 -1.29
C ASP A 7 11.43 -23.19 -2.60
N ARG A 8 10.62 -22.16 -2.53
CA ARG A 8 9.92 -21.59 -3.69
C ARG A 8 10.79 -20.60 -4.47
N VAL A 9 11.77 -19.99 -3.83
CA VAL A 9 12.70 -19.03 -4.43
C VAL A 9 13.94 -19.80 -4.88
N LYS A 10 14.05 -20.05 -6.18
CA LYS A 10 15.12 -20.87 -6.77
C LYS A 10 16.45 -20.14 -6.89
N ASN A 11 16.43 -18.82 -6.97
CA ASN A 11 17.64 -18.02 -7.04
C ASN A 11 18.25 -17.86 -5.65
N VAL A 12 19.46 -18.40 -5.46
CA VAL A 12 20.16 -18.39 -4.16
C VAL A 12 20.42 -16.96 -3.67
N ASP A 13 20.75 -16.05 -4.58
CA ASP A 13 21.02 -14.65 -4.22
C ASP A 13 19.79 -13.92 -3.67
N LEU A 14 18.59 -14.35 -4.10
CA LEU A 14 17.33 -13.78 -3.62
C LEU A 14 16.85 -14.40 -2.32
N GLN A 15 17.29 -15.61 -1.98
CA GLN A 15 16.88 -16.27 -0.75
C GLN A 15 17.25 -15.48 0.51
N GLY A 16 18.40 -14.81 0.49
CA GLY A 16 18.86 -13.96 1.59
C GLY A 16 18.06 -12.65 1.73
N LYS A 17 17.24 -12.31 0.75
CA LYS A 17 16.40 -11.10 0.75
C LYS A 17 14.98 -11.35 1.25
N ILE A 18 14.65 -12.58 1.59
CA ILE A 18 13.33 -12.93 2.13
C ILE A 18 13.26 -12.43 3.56
N VAL A 19 12.27 -11.58 3.82
CA VAL A 19 12.03 -10.99 5.15
C VAL A 19 10.55 -11.14 5.52
N THR A 20 10.23 -10.88 6.79
CA THR A 20 8.84 -10.86 7.23
C THR A 20 8.13 -9.62 6.69
N ALA A 21 6.80 -9.64 6.67
CA ALA A 21 6.00 -8.46 6.30
C ALA A 21 6.29 -7.28 7.25
N TYR A 22 6.48 -7.56 8.52
CA TYR A 22 6.86 -6.55 9.52
C TYR A 22 8.17 -5.86 9.14
N ASP A 23 9.22 -6.64 8.84
CA ASP A 23 10.53 -6.10 8.45
C ASP A 23 10.44 -5.33 7.14
N ALA A 24 9.67 -5.83 6.17
CA ALA A 24 9.46 -5.12 4.90
C ALA A 24 8.78 -3.77 5.12
N ALA A 25 7.77 -3.72 6.00
CA ALA A 25 7.08 -2.48 6.33
C ALA A 25 7.99 -1.45 7.01
N GLN A 26 9.05 -1.89 7.70
CA GLN A 26 10.03 -1.00 8.33
C GLN A 26 10.88 -0.24 7.31
N LEU A 27 10.95 -0.70 6.07
CA LEU A 27 11.70 -0.02 5.01
C LEU A 27 11.00 1.25 4.50
N ILE A 28 9.73 1.40 4.81
CA ILE A 28 8.92 2.54 4.39
C ILE A 28 9.02 3.63 5.45
N ASN A 29 9.40 4.82 5.03
CA ASN A 29 9.60 5.97 5.92
C ASN A 29 8.43 6.95 5.84
N PRO A 30 8.23 7.78 6.88
CA PRO A 30 7.24 8.85 6.81
C PRO A 30 7.44 9.75 5.59
N ASN A 31 6.34 10.11 4.94
CA ASN A 31 6.30 10.94 3.74
C ASN A 31 6.86 10.29 2.46
N ASP A 32 7.15 9.01 2.49
CA ASP A 32 7.55 8.29 1.29
C ASP A 32 6.42 8.27 0.25
N LYS A 33 6.82 8.18 -1.01
CA LYS A 33 5.92 7.90 -2.12
C LYS A 33 5.98 6.41 -2.40
N VAL A 34 4.89 5.72 -2.12
CA VAL A 34 4.83 4.25 -2.21
C VAL A 34 3.98 3.85 -3.40
N GLY A 35 4.58 3.10 -4.31
CA GLY A 35 3.87 2.50 -5.44
C GLY A 35 3.50 1.06 -5.15
N ILE A 36 2.25 0.70 -5.39
CA ILE A 36 1.78 -0.68 -5.28
C ILE A 36 1.17 -1.08 -6.62
N SER A 37 1.65 -2.17 -7.20
CA SER A 37 1.02 -2.75 -8.37
C SER A 37 -0.18 -3.61 -7.96
N GLY A 38 -1.18 -3.67 -8.83
CA GLY A 38 -2.35 -4.49 -8.59
C GLY A 38 -3.56 -3.99 -9.35
N PHE A 39 -4.56 -4.83 -9.37
CA PHE A 39 -5.85 -4.54 -10.02
C PHE A 39 -6.97 -5.18 -9.21
N THR A 40 -7.89 -4.39 -8.74
CA THR A 40 -9.01 -4.82 -7.91
C THR A 40 -9.99 -5.68 -8.70
N PRO A 41 -10.46 -6.79 -8.18
CA PRO A 41 -10.00 -7.56 -7.02
C PRO A 41 -9.01 -8.66 -7.39
N SER A 42 -8.49 -8.66 -8.61
CA SER A 42 -7.78 -9.78 -9.22
C SER A 42 -6.39 -10.03 -8.63
N GLY A 43 -5.76 -9.04 -8.06
CA GLY A 43 -4.46 -9.21 -7.42
C GLY A 43 -3.87 -7.89 -6.99
N TYR A 44 -3.36 -7.83 -5.78
CA TYR A 44 -2.66 -6.68 -5.23
C TYR A 44 -1.90 -7.13 -3.97
N ALA A 45 -0.96 -6.30 -3.53
CA ALA A 45 -0.21 -6.57 -2.30
C ALA A 45 -1.14 -6.47 -1.08
N LYS A 46 -1.08 -7.47 -0.20
CA LYS A 46 -1.94 -7.55 1.00
C LYS A 46 -1.14 -7.54 2.29
N VAL A 47 -0.12 -8.38 2.37
CA VAL A 47 0.59 -8.67 3.62
C VAL A 47 1.41 -7.48 4.10
N VAL A 48 2.17 -6.84 3.22
CA VAL A 48 2.97 -5.68 3.58
C VAL A 48 2.10 -4.45 3.89
N PRO A 49 1.06 -4.13 3.10
CA PRO A 49 0.15 -3.04 3.47
C PRO A 49 -0.52 -3.21 4.82
N LEU A 50 -0.93 -4.44 5.18
CA LEU A 50 -1.50 -4.71 6.50
C LEU A 50 -0.49 -4.48 7.62
N ALA A 51 0.74 -4.95 7.45
CA ALA A 51 1.82 -4.73 8.42
C ALA A 51 2.17 -3.24 8.54
N LEU A 52 2.15 -2.52 7.43
CA LEU A 52 2.36 -1.07 7.41
C LEU A 52 1.25 -0.34 8.17
N ALA A 53 0.00 -0.74 7.97
CA ALA A 53 -1.13 -0.17 8.70
C ALA A 53 -1.01 -0.38 10.20
N GLU A 54 -0.63 -1.58 10.64
CA GLU A 54 -0.36 -1.86 12.05
C GLU A 54 0.73 -0.95 12.63
N ARG A 55 1.81 -0.77 11.88
CA ARG A 55 2.90 0.12 12.28
C ARG A 55 2.41 1.56 12.42
N MET A 56 1.60 2.04 11.48
CA MET A 56 1.03 3.40 11.50
C MET A 56 0.09 3.62 12.69
N GLU A 57 -0.59 2.58 13.15
CA GLU A 57 -1.43 2.66 14.35
C GLU A 57 -0.60 2.86 15.62
N LYS A 58 0.59 2.26 15.67
CA LYS A 58 1.50 2.38 16.82
C LYS A 58 2.37 3.62 16.75
N GLU A 59 2.83 3.96 15.56
CA GLU A 59 3.70 5.11 15.29
C GLU A 59 3.06 5.93 14.15
N PRO A 60 2.18 6.90 14.46
CA PRO A 60 1.47 7.64 13.41
C PRO A 60 2.39 8.35 12.42
N PHE A 61 2.23 8.03 11.15
CA PHE A 61 2.86 8.74 10.04
C PHE A 61 2.04 8.52 8.77
N LYS A 62 2.33 9.29 7.74
CA LYS A 62 1.60 9.22 6.47
C LYS A 62 2.55 9.03 5.30
N ILE A 63 2.03 8.42 4.25
CA ILE A 63 2.70 8.24 2.96
C ILE A 63 1.81 8.76 1.84
N ASP A 64 2.39 8.94 0.67
CA ASP A 64 1.66 9.14 -0.57
C ASP A 64 1.54 7.78 -1.27
N LEU A 65 0.33 7.36 -1.60
CA LEU A 65 0.09 6.04 -2.18
C LEU A 65 -0.32 6.14 -3.64
N TRP A 66 0.42 5.41 -4.48
CA TRP A 66 0.22 5.34 -5.92
C TRP A 66 -0.07 3.91 -6.35
N THR A 67 -1.11 3.72 -7.13
CA THR A 67 -1.44 2.42 -7.73
C THR A 67 -1.81 2.61 -9.19
N GLY A 68 -1.74 1.53 -9.98
CA GLY A 68 -2.16 1.57 -11.36
C GLY A 68 -3.69 1.64 -11.50
N ALA A 69 -4.39 0.95 -10.62
CA ALA A 69 -5.85 0.97 -10.50
C ALA A 69 -6.21 0.96 -9.02
N SER A 70 -7.48 1.03 -8.68
CA SER A 70 -7.88 0.88 -7.28
C SER A 70 -7.50 -0.52 -6.78
N VAL A 71 -7.17 -0.61 -5.51
CA VAL A 71 -6.81 -1.87 -4.86
C VAL A 71 -7.78 -2.16 -3.71
N GLY A 72 -7.72 -3.37 -3.16
CA GLY A 72 -8.70 -3.82 -2.20
C GLY A 72 -8.48 -3.31 -0.78
N ASP A 73 -9.32 -3.81 0.12
CA ASP A 73 -9.40 -3.32 1.49
C ASP A 73 -8.12 -3.52 2.31
N GLU A 74 -7.35 -4.56 2.04
CA GLU A 74 -6.09 -4.83 2.77
C GLU A 74 -5.02 -3.77 2.49
N ALA A 75 -5.15 -3.01 1.41
CA ALA A 75 -4.29 -1.87 1.11
C ALA A 75 -5.03 -0.55 1.31
N ASP A 76 -5.97 -0.22 0.44
CA ASP A 76 -6.69 1.06 0.51
C ASP A 76 -7.46 1.25 1.82
N GLY A 77 -8.21 0.24 2.24
CA GLY A 77 -9.02 0.32 3.45
C GLY A 77 -8.18 0.36 4.73
N ALA A 78 -7.26 -0.59 4.86
CA ALA A 78 -6.43 -0.70 6.07
C ALA A 78 -5.56 0.53 6.29
N LEU A 79 -4.90 1.02 5.24
CA LEU A 79 -4.06 2.23 5.34
C LEU A 79 -4.89 3.48 5.62
N THR A 80 -6.10 3.56 5.07
CA THR A 80 -7.01 4.68 5.35
C THR A 80 -7.47 4.67 6.80
N ARG A 81 -7.89 3.51 7.32
CA ARG A 81 -8.32 3.37 8.71
C ARG A 81 -7.20 3.66 9.70
N ALA A 82 -5.96 3.36 9.34
CA ALA A 82 -4.77 3.70 10.13
C ALA A 82 -4.37 5.18 10.02
N ASN A 83 -5.13 5.98 9.27
CA ASN A 83 -4.83 7.39 8.98
C ASN A 83 -3.42 7.58 8.39
N GLY A 84 -3.03 6.65 7.52
CA GLY A 84 -1.67 6.56 6.98
C GLY A 84 -1.50 7.14 5.58
N ILE A 85 -2.52 7.73 4.97
CA ILE A 85 -2.46 8.25 3.60
C ILE A 85 -2.58 9.76 3.60
N ASN A 86 -1.57 10.43 3.04
CA ASN A 86 -1.60 11.86 2.80
C ASN A 86 -2.19 12.20 1.42
N ARG A 87 -1.70 11.53 0.37
CA ARG A 87 -2.17 11.69 -1.01
C ARG A 87 -2.43 10.35 -1.65
N ARG A 88 -3.45 10.28 -2.49
CA ARG A 88 -3.84 9.06 -3.18
C ARG A 88 -4.03 9.28 -4.68
N PHE A 89 -3.54 8.34 -5.46
CA PHE A 89 -3.67 8.27 -6.92
C PHE A 89 -3.96 6.83 -7.32
N PRO A 90 -4.73 6.58 -8.34
CA PRO A 90 -5.74 7.35 -9.07
C PRO A 90 -7.13 7.21 -8.42
N TYR A 91 -8.19 7.06 -9.22
CA TYR A 91 -9.57 6.85 -8.79
C TYR A 91 -9.72 5.63 -7.86
N GLN A 92 -10.56 5.75 -6.84
CA GLN A 92 -10.72 4.74 -5.79
C GLN A 92 -12.13 4.16 -5.73
N THR A 93 -12.21 2.84 -5.54
CA THR A 93 -13.45 2.12 -5.30
C THR A 93 -13.66 1.75 -3.82
N ASN A 94 -12.61 1.74 -3.01
CA ASN A 94 -12.71 1.42 -1.59
C ASN A 94 -13.54 2.47 -0.85
N LYS A 95 -14.51 2.01 -0.07
CA LYS A 95 -15.44 2.87 0.65
C LYS A 95 -14.76 3.82 1.62
N ASP A 96 -13.83 3.30 2.43
CA ASP A 96 -13.15 4.10 3.45
C ASP A 96 -12.23 5.14 2.81
N MET A 97 -11.54 4.78 1.75
CA MET A 97 -10.70 5.69 0.99
C MET A 97 -11.53 6.79 0.31
N ARG A 98 -12.66 6.43 -0.30
CA ARG A 98 -13.56 7.43 -0.92
C ARG A 98 -14.09 8.42 0.13
N LYS A 99 -14.46 7.92 1.30
CA LYS A 99 -14.94 8.77 2.40
C LYS A 99 -13.85 9.73 2.87
N ALA A 100 -12.62 9.26 3.01
CA ALA A 100 -11.49 10.09 3.41
C ALA A 100 -11.16 11.17 2.36
N LEU A 101 -11.21 10.80 1.08
CA LEU A 101 -11.01 11.76 -0.02
C LEU A 101 -12.08 12.83 -0.06
N ASN A 102 -13.34 12.43 0.06
CA ASN A 102 -14.48 13.36 0.03
C ASN A 102 -14.52 14.26 1.27
N GLY A 103 -14.05 13.76 2.41
CA GLY A 103 -13.97 14.52 3.65
C GLY A 103 -12.73 15.41 3.76
N GLY A 104 -11.78 15.31 2.84
CA GLY A 104 -10.57 16.12 2.84
C GLY A 104 -9.42 15.57 3.68
N ASP A 105 -9.59 14.41 4.33
CA ASP A 105 -8.54 13.78 5.13
C ASP A 105 -7.39 13.24 4.28
N VAL A 106 -7.70 12.83 3.05
CA VAL A 106 -6.73 12.39 2.05
C VAL A 106 -6.82 13.32 0.86
N LYS A 107 -5.67 13.78 0.40
CA LYS A 107 -5.59 14.65 -0.78
C LYS A 107 -5.62 13.80 -2.05
N TYR A 108 -6.46 14.19 -2.98
CA TYR A 108 -6.56 13.58 -4.29
C TYR A 108 -5.73 14.38 -5.29
N ARG A 109 -4.99 13.67 -6.14
CA ARG A 109 -4.34 14.30 -7.28
C ARG A 109 -4.76 13.65 -8.56
N PHE A 110 -5.15 14.49 -9.49
CA PHE A 110 -5.55 14.12 -10.83
C PHE A 110 -4.41 14.42 -11.80
N LEU A 111 -4.02 13.44 -12.60
CA LEU A 111 -3.08 13.68 -13.69
C LEU A 111 -3.78 14.44 -14.81
N ARG A 112 -3.54 15.72 -14.85
CA ARG A 112 -4.02 16.54 -15.95
C ARG A 112 -3.12 16.36 -17.16
N LEU A 113 -3.66 15.83 -18.25
CA LEU A 113 -2.99 15.88 -19.53
C LEU A 113 -2.88 17.35 -19.94
N ARG A 114 -1.64 17.80 -20.15
CA ARG A 114 -1.39 19.16 -20.65
C ARG A 114 -2.05 19.31 -22.01
N LYS A 115 -2.99 20.22 -22.11
CA LYS A 115 -3.44 20.70 -23.42
C LYS A 115 -2.28 21.45 -24.07
N ARG A 116 -1.91 21.00 -25.25
CA ARG A 116 -1.00 21.76 -26.12
C ARG A 116 -1.77 22.82 -26.87
#